data_45c4faada924611015646e18a9e33c87
#
_entry.id   45c4faada924611015646e18a9e33c87
#
_cell.length_a   1.000
_cell.length_b   1.000
_cell.length_c   1.000
_cell.angle_alpha   90.00
_cell.angle_beta   90.00
_cell.angle_gamma   90.00
#
_symmetry.space_group_name_H-M   'P 1'
#
loop_
_entity.id
_entity.type
_entity.pdbx_description
1 polymer ?
#
loop_
_entity_poly.entity_id
_entity_poly.type
_entity_poly.pdbx_seq_one_letter_code
_entity_poly.pdbx_strand_id
1 'polypeptide(L)'
;MKKWIGLLLGTMVLTACGSDEEGDSAGAAGSGDAVEIGYFPNLDHAAGIVGKEKGYFEEEMTADVDFLNFPNGNDFIEALDTGVIDMGYVGPGPAINYYLAGGDIVVIGAAANGATLIVSREDSGIETLEDFSGKSFCTPGNGCTHNVQLEMMLKDKGMETNRLGGEVEHQSRVNPASMVSMFEQGQIDAAAAPEPWGTLLVEEHNANVVTEWNDVFLGEELASVVVVTTNEFLEENPEEVESALRAHKRAVDYTAENEEDTLETVNDLLYSLTQTRLPENVLEEAWTRMEVTTETHGEALQDWADASYELEFMDDDPDLDGFVDTEILDGITSE
;
A
#
# COMPACT_ATOMS: atom_id res chain seq x y z
N MET A 1 36.20 11.13 -66.86
CA MET A 1 37.32 10.21 -66.91
C MET A 1 37.23 9.23 -65.81
N LYS A 2 37.21 7.97 -66.18
CA LYS A 2 37.11 6.77 -65.34
C LYS A 2 38.32 6.66 -64.39
N LYS A 3 38.16 6.15 -63.20
CA LYS A 3 39.00 5.08 -62.68
C LYS A 3 38.32 4.37 -61.44
N TRP A 4 38.11 3.13 -61.60
CA TRP A 4 37.86 2.04 -60.67
C TRP A 4 39.08 1.74 -59.81
N ILE A 5 38.91 1.05 -58.69
CA ILE A 5 39.76 0.06 -58.00
C ILE A 5 39.37 0.19 -56.49
N GLY A 6 39.01 -0.77 -55.71
CA GLY A 6 39.13 -2.21 -55.77
C GLY A 6 38.70 -2.73 -54.39
N LEU A 7 38.03 -3.86 -54.39
CA LEU A 7 37.54 -4.66 -53.29
C LEU A 7 38.67 -5.28 -52.45
N LEU A 8 38.63 -5.16 -51.11
CA LEU A 8 39.39 -6.06 -50.24
C LEU A 8 38.53 -6.40 -49.01
N LEU A 9 38.02 -7.65 -48.99
CA LEU A 9 37.50 -8.31 -47.82
C LEU A 9 38.63 -8.54 -46.82
N GLY A 10 38.44 -8.06 -45.60
CA GLY A 10 39.25 -8.42 -44.44
C GLY A 10 38.34 -8.91 -43.33
N THR A 11 38.22 -10.23 -43.19
CA THR A 11 37.62 -10.90 -42.03
C THR A 11 38.53 -10.71 -40.84
N MET A 12 38.13 -9.87 -39.88
CA MET A 12 38.78 -9.77 -38.58
C MET A 12 37.85 -10.41 -37.54
N VAL A 13 38.22 -11.60 -37.07
CA VAL A 13 37.66 -12.24 -35.90
C VAL A 13 38.23 -11.54 -34.68
N LEU A 14 37.45 -10.73 -34.01
CA LEU A 14 37.76 -10.19 -32.68
C LEU A 14 37.05 -11.02 -31.62
N THR A 15 37.85 -11.83 -30.94
CA THR A 15 37.47 -12.43 -29.65
C THR A 15 37.49 -11.31 -28.60
N ALA A 16 36.36 -10.80 -28.21
CA ALA A 16 36.23 -9.92 -27.06
C ALA A 16 35.75 -10.76 -25.86
N CYS A 17 36.63 -10.94 -24.88
CA CYS A 17 36.22 -11.26 -23.52
C CYS A 17 35.58 -9.98 -22.96
N GLY A 18 34.25 -9.95 -22.88
CA GLY A 18 33.48 -8.97 -22.11
C GLY A 18 33.24 -9.54 -20.74
N SER A 19 33.67 -8.84 -19.72
CA SER A 19 33.22 -8.98 -18.37
C SER A 19 31.77 -8.46 -18.31
N ASP A 20 30.84 -9.36 -18.03
CA ASP A 20 29.44 -9.02 -17.75
C ASP A 20 29.37 -8.31 -16.40
N GLU A 21 29.15 -7.01 -16.42
CA GLU A 21 28.49 -6.32 -15.31
C GLU A 21 26.98 -6.46 -15.56
N GLU A 22 26.40 -7.44 -14.90
CA GLU A 22 24.94 -7.56 -14.80
C GLU A 22 24.41 -6.38 -14.01
N GLY A 23 23.79 -5.44 -14.71
CA GLY A 23 22.86 -4.50 -14.11
C GLY A 23 21.61 -5.26 -13.70
N ASP A 24 21.41 -5.37 -12.41
CA ASP A 24 20.25 -5.98 -11.77
C ASP A 24 18.99 -5.15 -12.14
N SER A 25 18.31 -5.58 -13.20
CA SER A 25 16.97 -5.10 -13.52
C SER A 25 15.98 -6.06 -12.87
N ALA A 26 15.30 -5.59 -11.83
CA ALA A 26 14.18 -6.23 -11.18
C ALA A 26 13.19 -6.80 -12.22
N GLY A 27 12.98 -8.11 -12.15
CA GLY A 27 12.10 -8.85 -13.04
C GLY A 27 12.46 -10.33 -13.07
N ALA A 28 12.69 -10.96 -11.91
CA ALA A 28 12.67 -12.40 -11.81
C ALA A 28 11.21 -12.83 -11.62
N ALA A 29 10.63 -13.47 -12.64
CA ALA A 29 9.48 -14.34 -12.44
C ALA A 29 9.87 -15.37 -11.39
N GLY A 30 9.07 -15.50 -10.31
CA GLY A 30 9.31 -16.43 -9.22
C GLY A 30 9.62 -17.84 -9.72
N SER A 31 10.56 -18.50 -9.08
CA SER A 31 10.76 -19.92 -9.23
C SER A 31 9.50 -20.59 -8.68
N GLY A 32 8.76 -21.38 -9.46
CA GLY A 32 7.45 -21.92 -9.15
C GLY A 32 7.37 -22.90 -7.95
N ASP A 33 8.16 -22.68 -6.92
CA ASP A 33 8.21 -23.44 -5.66
C ASP A 33 8.11 -22.51 -4.41
N ALA A 34 8.20 -21.18 -4.53
CA ALA A 34 8.09 -20.23 -3.42
C ALA A 34 6.73 -19.54 -3.40
N VAL A 35 6.23 -19.24 -2.21
CA VAL A 35 5.04 -18.36 -2.03
C VAL A 35 5.49 -16.91 -1.97
N GLU A 36 4.98 -16.10 -2.89
CA GLU A 36 5.35 -14.69 -3.02
C GLU A 36 4.34 -13.80 -2.26
N ILE A 37 4.84 -13.04 -1.27
CA ILE A 37 4.00 -12.18 -0.41
C ILE A 37 4.26 -10.71 -0.69
N GLY A 38 3.20 -9.99 -1.10
CA GLY A 38 3.25 -8.56 -1.36
C GLY A 38 3.03 -7.70 -0.12
N TYR A 39 3.73 -6.54 0.02
CA TYR A 39 3.50 -5.58 1.09
C TYR A 39 3.91 -4.15 0.70
N PHE A 40 3.56 -3.15 1.52
CA PHE A 40 4.03 -1.77 1.33
C PHE A 40 4.95 -1.35 2.48
N PRO A 41 5.95 -0.49 2.19
CA PRO A 41 6.87 0.02 3.21
C PRO A 41 6.24 1.19 3.99
N ASN A 42 5.16 0.92 4.73
CA ASN A 42 4.42 1.84 5.56
C ASN A 42 4.22 1.24 6.96
N LEU A 43 3.89 2.07 7.94
CA LEU A 43 3.75 1.64 9.34
C LEU A 43 2.51 0.75 9.56
N ASP A 44 1.42 0.99 8.83
CA ASP A 44 0.22 0.16 8.85
C ASP A 44 0.42 -1.27 8.32
N HIS A 45 1.54 -1.52 7.61
CA HIS A 45 1.99 -2.86 7.21
C HIS A 45 2.94 -3.52 8.23
N ALA A 46 3.06 -2.97 9.44
CA ALA A 46 4.02 -3.43 10.45
C ALA A 46 3.93 -4.94 10.73
N ALA A 47 2.72 -5.52 10.80
CA ALA A 47 2.57 -6.96 11.03
C ALA A 47 3.24 -7.79 9.93
N GLY A 48 3.03 -7.47 8.65
CA GLY A 48 3.70 -8.15 7.53
C GLY A 48 5.21 -7.96 7.56
N ILE A 49 5.67 -6.74 7.83
CA ILE A 49 7.10 -6.38 7.93
C ILE A 49 7.78 -7.15 9.07
N VAL A 50 7.18 -7.14 10.26
CA VAL A 50 7.71 -7.85 11.44
C VAL A 50 7.72 -9.36 11.20
N GLY A 51 6.64 -9.91 10.64
CA GLY A 51 6.56 -11.34 10.31
C GLY A 51 7.70 -11.77 9.38
N LYS A 52 7.97 -10.98 8.34
CA LYS A 52 9.08 -11.15 7.41
C LYS A 52 10.44 -11.04 8.11
N GLU A 53 10.72 -9.92 8.77
CA GLU A 53 12.05 -9.64 9.34
C GLU A 53 12.40 -10.57 10.52
N LYS A 54 11.40 -11.13 11.20
CA LYS A 54 11.60 -12.10 12.29
C LYS A 54 11.53 -13.56 11.84
N GLY A 55 11.28 -13.81 10.56
CA GLY A 55 11.27 -15.17 9.99
C GLY A 55 10.04 -15.99 10.37
N TYR A 56 8.91 -15.35 10.73
CA TYR A 56 7.73 -16.10 11.17
C TYR A 56 7.08 -16.87 10.05
N PHE A 57 7.12 -16.35 8.83
CA PHE A 57 6.59 -17.04 7.66
C PHE A 57 7.45 -18.26 7.31
N GLU A 58 8.76 -18.12 7.31
CA GLU A 58 9.70 -19.23 7.06
C GLU A 58 9.66 -20.31 8.16
N GLU A 59 9.23 -19.95 9.40
CA GLU A 59 9.06 -20.91 10.48
C GLU A 59 7.74 -21.70 10.40
N GLU A 60 6.66 -21.08 9.91
CA GLU A 60 5.32 -21.68 9.88
C GLU A 60 5.02 -22.37 8.55
N MET A 61 5.48 -21.83 7.41
CA MET A 61 5.18 -22.35 6.07
C MET A 61 6.11 -23.50 5.68
N THR A 62 5.60 -24.39 4.81
CA THR A 62 6.41 -25.50 4.27
C THR A 62 7.06 -25.14 2.95
N ALA A 63 6.47 -24.24 2.19
CA ALA A 63 7.07 -23.66 0.99
C ALA A 63 8.15 -22.64 1.36
N ASP A 64 9.09 -22.40 0.46
CA ASP A 64 9.96 -21.24 0.54
C ASP A 64 9.11 -19.97 0.39
N VAL A 65 9.49 -18.88 1.06
CA VAL A 65 8.72 -17.62 1.06
C VAL A 65 9.60 -16.47 0.58
N ASP A 66 9.11 -15.73 -0.41
CA ASP A 66 9.74 -14.49 -0.88
C ASP A 66 8.81 -13.29 -0.68
N PHE A 67 9.38 -12.10 -0.51
CA PHE A 67 8.63 -10.89 -0.23
C PHE A 67 8.91 -9.80 -1.26
N LEU A 68 7.85 -9.20 -1.79
CA LEU A 68 7.91 -8.10 -2.74
C LEU A 68 7.26 -6.84 -2.17
N ASN A 69 7.97 -5.71 -2.22
CA ASN A 69 7.39 -4.43 -1.82
C ASN A 69 6.85 -3.65 -3.00
N PHE A 70 5.73 -2.96 -2.79
CA PHE A 70 5.02 -2.19 -3.81
C PHE A 70 4.92 -0.71 -3.45
N PRO A 71 4.96 0.20 -4.43
CA PRO A 71 4.82 1.63 -4.19
C PRO A 71 3.36 2.08 -4.02
N ASN A 72 2.40 1.28 -4.48
CA ASN A 72 0.96 1.58 -4.44
C ASN A 72 0.11 0.33 -4.70
N GLY A 73 -1.21 0.45 -4.41
CA GLY A 73 -2.15 -0.65 -4.53
C GLY A 73 -2.42 -1.12 -5.97
N ASN A 74 -2.29 -0.25 -6.97
CA ASN A 74 -2.53 -0.66 -8.37
C ASN A 74 -1.43 -1.62 -8.86
N ASP A 75 -0.17 -1.31 -8.54
CA ASP A 75 0.97 -2.16 -8.90
C ASP A 75 0.91 -3.50 -8.14
N PHE A 76 0.43 -3.50 -6.89
CA PHE A 76 0.16 -4.72 -6.12
C PHE A 76 -0.92 -5.59 -6.77
N ILE A 77 -2.07 -4.99 -7.15
CA ILE A 77 -3.17 -5.72 -7.80
C ILE A 77 -2.73 -6.29 -9.14
N GLU A 78 -1.96 -5.55 -9.94
CA GLU A 78 -1.40 -6.06 -11.21
C GLU A 78 -0.49 -7.27 -10.96
N ALA A 79 0.29 -7.26 -9.88
CA ALA A 79 1.15 -8.38 -9.51
C ALA A 79 0.33 -9.61 -9.05
N LEU A 80 -0.74 -9.40 -8.28
CA LEU A 80 -1.66 -10.46 -7.86
C LEU A 80 -2.40 -11.07 -9.06
N ASP A 81 -2.97 -10.23 -9.93
CA ASP A 81 -3.71 -10.66 -11.13
C ASP A 81 -2.85 -11.48 -12.11
N THR A 82 -1.56 -11.18 -12.16
CA THR A 82 -0.61 -11.87 -13.06
C THR A 82 0.14 -13.04 -12.40
N GLY A 83 -0.14 -13.35 -11.14
CA GLY A 83 0.52 -14.42 -10.39
C GLY A 83 2.01 -14.14 -10.11
N VAL A 84 2.41 -12.86 -10.01
CA VAL A 84 3.75 -12.46 -9.53
C VAL A 84 3.80 -12.52 -8.01
N ILE A 85 2.67 -12.31 -7.35
CA ILE A 85 2.46 -12.59 -5.93
C ILE A 85 1.24 -13.48 -5.76
N ASP A 86 1.25 -14.31 -4.72
CA ASP A 86 0.19 -15.25 -4.39
C ASP A 86 -0.76 -14.68 -3.33
N MET A 87 -0.24 -13.86 -2.45
CA MET A 87 -0.97 -13.21 -1.37
C MET A 87 -0.27 -11.95 -0.90
N GLY A 88 -0.86 -11.21 0.03
CA GLY A 88 -0.18 -10.09 0.64
C GLY A 88 -1.07 -9.10 1.36
N TYR A 89 -0.47 -7.98 1.66
CA TYR A 89 -1.02 -6.88 2.45
C TYR A 89 -1.31 -5.70 1.56
N VAL A 90 -2.55 -5.24 1.50
CA VAL A 90 -2.97 -4.13 0.65
C VAL A 90 -4.07 -3.31 1.31
N GLY A 91 -4.21 -2.03 0.93
CA GLY A 91 -5.36 -1.23 1.35
C GLY A 91 -6.68 -1.79 0.78
N PRO A 92 -7.81 -1.69 1.50
CA PRO A 92 -9.09 -2.23 1.04
C PRO A 92 -9.55 -1.63 -0.28
N GLY A 93 -9.26 -0.36 -0.55
CA GLY A 93 -9.72 0.30 -1.77
C GLY A 93 -9.29 -0.40 -3.06
N PRO A 94 -8.00 -0.63 -3.32
CA PRO A 94 -7.55 -1.40 -4.48
C PRO A 94 -8.14 -2.81 -4.55
N ALA A 95 -8.26 -3.51 -3.41
CA ALA A 95 -8.82 -4.86 -3.34
C ALA A 95 -10.31 -4.88 -3.73
N ILE A 96 -11.12 -3.98 -3.17
CA ILE A 96 -12.54 -3.84 -3.46
C ILE A 96 -12.75 -3.47 -4.95
N ASN A 97 -12.00 -2.49 -5.46
CA ASN A 97 -12.12 -2.09 -6.86
C ASN A 97 -11.82 -3.25 -7.82
N TYR A 98 -10.81 -4.07 -7.51
CA TYR A 98 -10.46 -5.24 -8.32
C TYR A 98 -11.52 -6.34 -8.23
N TYR A 99 -12.03 -6.63 -7.02
CA TYR A 99 -13.12 -7.59 -6.80
C TYR A 99 -14.37 -7.23 -7.61
N LEU A 100 -14.82 -5.97 -7.48
CA LEU A 100 -16.02 -5.48 -8.18
C LEU A 100 -15.84 -5.39 -9.71
N ALA A 101 -14.61 -5.29 -10.19
CA ALA A 101 -14.30 -5.44 -11.61
C ALA A 101 -14.32 -6.91 -12.11
N GLY A 102 -14.62 -7.87 -11.23
CA GLY A 102 -14.65 -9.30 -11.52
C GLY A 102 -13.30 -10.00 -11.39
N GLY A 103 -12.34 -9.37 -10.71
CA GLY A 103 -11.04 -9.94 -10.41
C GLY A 103 -11.11 -11.06 -9.38
N ASP A 104 -10.19 -12.00 -9.44
CA ASP A 104 -10.08 -13.08 -8.47
C ASP A 104 -9.28 -12.61 -7.24
N ILE A 105 -9.99 -12.23 -6.19
CA ILE A 105 -9.42 -11.80 -4.92
C ILE A 105 -10.38 -12.07 -3.77
N VAL A 106 -9.85 -12.47 -2.63
CA VAL A 106 -10.58 -12.66 -1.38
C VAL A 106 -9.78 -12.10 -0.21
N VAL A 107 -10.45 -11.41 0.71
CA VAL A 107 -9.87 -10.94 1.98
C VAL A 107 -9.93 -12.07 2.99
N ILE A 108 -8.77 -12.46 3.50
CA ILE A 108 -8.61 -13.56 4.46
C ILE A 108 -8.22 -13.09 5.87
N GLY A 109 -8.09 -11.77 6.09
CA GLY A 109 -7.77 -11.16 7.36
C GLY A 109 -7.49 -9.67 7.22
N ALA A 110 -7.13 -9.03 8.33
CA ALA A 110 -6.66 -7.64 8.37
C ALA A 110 -5.37 -7.51 9.19
N ALA A 111 -4.68 -6.40 9.05
CA ALA A 111 -3.42 -6.13 9.74
C ALA A 111 -3.45 -4.85 10.57
N ALA A 112 -4.21 -3.85 10.16
CA ALA A 112 -4.31 -2.57 10.86
C ALA A 112 -5.60 -1.83 10.51
N ASN A 113 -6.03 -0.94 11.43
CA ASN A 113 -7.02 0.11 11.20
C ASN A 113 -6.36 1.48 11.28
N GLY A 114 -7.00 2.51 10.76
CA GLY A 114 -6.54 3.90 10.85
C GLY A 114 -5.42 4.25 9.88
N ALA A 115 -4.36 4.86 10.39
CA ALA A 115 -3.14 5.20 9.65
C ALA A 115 -3.32 6.16 8.45
N THR A 116 -4.45 6.85 8.33
CA THR A 116 -4.65 7.92 7.34
C THR A 116 -4.65 9.27 8.05
N LEU A 117 -3.72 10.15 7.69
CA LEU A 117 -3.68 11.52 8.18
C LEU A 117 -3.90 12.50 7.03
N ILE A 118 -4.81 13.47 7.21
CA ILE A 118 -4.99 14.55 6.24
C ILE A 118 -4.23 15.77 6.70
N VAL A 119 -3.22 16.14 5.93
CA VAL A 119 -2.30 17.23 6.27
C VAL A 119 -2.23 18.28 5.17
N SER A 120 -1.94 19.52 5.53
CA SER A 120 -1.75 20.62 4.60
C SER A 120 -0.45 21.37 4.87
N ARG A 121 0.13 21.97 3.82
CA ARG A 121 1.27 22.87 4.01
C ARG A 121 0.87 24.11 4.83
N GLU A 122 1.75 24.56 5.73
CA GLU A 122 1.56 25.76 6.56
C GLU A 122 1.16 26.99 5.72
N ASP A 123 1.78 27.16 4.53
CA ASP A 123 1.55 28.31 3.65
C ASP A 123 0.48 28.07 2.56
N SER A 124 -0.21 26.92 2.57
CA SER A 124 -1.26 26.59 1.61
C SER A 124 -2.54 27.41 1.84
N GLY A 125 -2.77 27.85 3.07
CA GLY A 125 -4.01 28.47 3.52
C GLY A 125 -5.15 27.48 3.75
N ILE A 126 -4.84 26.17 3.85
CA ILE A 126 -5.78 25.13 4.24
C ILE A 126 -5.62 24.89 5.75
N GLU A 127 -6.62 25.23 6.53
CA GLU A 127 -6.71 24.93 7.96
C GLU A 127 -7.81 23.91 8.25
N THR A 128 -8.84 23.86 7.38
CA THR A 128 -9.99 22.97 7.49
C THR A 128 -10.38 22.39 6.12
N LEU A 129 -11.28 21.42 6.09
CA LEU A 129 -11.78 20.84 4.83
C LEU A 129 -12.45 21.88 3.93
N GLU A 130 -13.08 22.90 4.48
CA GLU A 130 -13.75 23.98 3.75
C GLU A 130 -12.79 24.84 2.91
N ASP A 131 -11.49 24.79 3.19
CA ASP A 131 -10.47 25.60 2.52
C ASP A 131 -9.89 24.94 1.24
N PHE A 132 -10.35 23.73 0.88
CA PHE A 132 -9.82 22.98 -0.27
C PHE A 132 -10.24 23.54 -1.65
N SER A 133 -11.20 24.44 -1.75
CA SER A 133 -11.62 25.01 -3.04
C SER A 133 -10.44 25.66 -3.78
N GLY A 134 -10.16 25.20 -5.00
CA GLY A 134 -9.04 25.66 -5.84
C GLY A 134 -7.65 25.24 -5.35
N LYS A 135 -7.56 24.26 -4.45
CA LYS A 135 -6.31 23.69 -3.92
C LYS A 135 -6.05 22.32 -4.50
N SER A 136 -4.83 21.84 -4.25
CA SER A 136 -4.38 20.53 -4.68
C SER A 136 -4.08 19.60 -3.50
N PHE A 137 -4.35 18.32 -3.67
CA PHE A 137 -3.89 17.27 -2.75
C PHE A 137 -3.33 16.08 -3.50
N CYS A 138 -2.54 15.25 -2.82
CA CYS A 138 -2.06 14.00 -3.37
C CYS A 138 -2.43 12.78 -2.52
N THR A 139 -2.44 11.62 -3.19
CA THR A 139 -2.66 10.30 -2.57
C THR A 139 -1.82 9.23 -3.27
N PRO A 140 -1.61 8.05 -2.64
CA PRO A 140 -0.91 6.93 -3.28
C PRO A 140 -1.53 6.43 -4.58
N GLY A 141 -2.85 6.53 -4.73
CA GLY A 141 -3.56 6.02 -5.91
C GLY A 141 -4.88 6.72 -6.17
N ASN A 142 -5.35 6.65 -7.41
CA ASN A 142 -6.72 7.04 -7.74
C ASN A 142 -7.69 5.93 -7.31
N GLY A 143 -8.74 6.28 -6.55
CA GLY A 143 -9.66 5.30 -5.98
C GLY A 143 -9.01 4.39 -4.90
N CYS A 144 -7.85 4.78 -4.33
CA CYS A 144 -7.30 4.09 -3.18
C CYS A 144 -8.03 4.50 -1.89
N THR A 145 -7.78 3.77 -0.81
CA THR A 145 -8.40 4.00 0.50
C THR A 145 -8.37 5.48 0.90
N HIS A 146 -7.21 6.09 0.93
CA HIS A 146 -6.98 7.49 1.31
C HIS A 146 -7.68 8.49 0.37
N ASN A 147 -7.75 8.18 -0.94
CA ASN A 147 -8.40 9.06 -1.91
C ASN A 147 -9.91 9.10 -1.68
N VAL A 148 -10.56 7.95 -1.56
CA VAL A 148 -12.01 7.88 -1.31
C VAL A 148 -12.36 8.53 0.03
N GLN A 149 -11.56 8.28 1.08
CA GLN A 149 -11.74 8.89 2.39
C GLN A 149 -11.78 10.43 2.30
N LEU A 150 -10.75 11.05 1.69
CA LEU A 150 -10.72 12.51 1.59
C LEU A 150 -11.78 13.06 0.62
N GLU A 151 -11.99 12.43 -0.55
CA GLU A 151 -13.02 12.91 -1.50
C GLU A 151 -14.42 12.85 -0.91
N MET A 152 -14.73 11.81 -0.10
CA MET A 152 -16.02 11.71 0.58
C MET A 152 -16.22 12.84 1.59
N MET A 153 -15.20 13.16 2.39
CA MET A 153 -15.23 14.27 3.33
C MET A 153 -15.37 15.64 2.62
N LEU A 154 -14.69 15.81 1.47
CA LEU A 154 -14.84 17.03 0.65
C LEU A 154 -16.24 17.15 0.06
N LYS A 155 -16.83 16.04 -0.39
CA LYS A 155 -18.20 15.99 -0.91
C LYS A 155 -19.22 16.40 0.15
N ASP A 156 -19.05 15.98 1.40
CA ASP A 156 -19.90 16.39 2.52
C ASP A 156 -19.84 17.91 2.78
N LYS A 157 -18.74 18.58 2.37
CA LYS A 157 -18.59 20.03 2.39
C LYS A 157 -19.04 20.69 1.08
N GLY A 158 -19.62 19.95 0.14
CA GLY A 158 -20.12 20.42 -1.15
C GLY A 158 -19.01 20.73 -2.16
N MET A 159 -17.85 20.11 -2.02
CA MET A 159 -16.73 20.23 -2.95
C MET A 159 -16.53 18.93 -3.73
N GLU A 160 -16.05 19.06 -4.95
CA GLU A 160 -15.72 17.94 -5.83
C GLU A 160 -14.31 18.11 -6.38
N THR A 161 -13.68 17.00 -6.70
CA THR A 161 -12.38 17.00 -7.37
C THR A 161 -12.53 17.31 -8.86
N ASN A 162 -11.41 17.66 -9.49
CA ASN A 162 -11.34 17.91 -10.94
C ASN A 162 -11.81 16.71 -11.77
N ARG A 163 -11.73 15.49 -11.25
CA ARG A 163 -12.26 14.27 -11.87
C ARG A 163 -13.78 14.34 -12.05
N LEU A 164 -14.51 14.90 -11.11
CA LEU A 164 -15.96 15.11 -11.12
C LEU A 164 -16.38 16.49 -11.67
N GLY A 165 -15.41 17.27 -12.16
CA GLY A 165 -15.65 18.61 -12.70
C GLY A 165 -15.58 19.74 -11.67
N GLY A 166 -15.17 19.45 -10.43
CA GLY A 166 -14.95 20.41 -9.37
C GLY A 166 -13.62 21.16 -9.45
N GLU A 167 -13.33 21.93 -8.42
CA GLU A 167 -12.18 22.84 -8.37
C GLU A 167 -10.99 22.27 -7.57
N VAL A 168 -11.15 21.15 -6.86
CA VAL A 168 -10.08 20.53 -6.07
C VAL A 168 -9.23 19.64 -6.97
N GLU A 169 -7.94 19.92 -7.05
CA GLU A 169 -7.03 19.14 -7.90
C GLU A 169 -6.47 17.93 -7.15
N HIS A 170 -6.74 16.72 -7.66
CA HIS A 170 -6.17 15.49 -7.14
C HIS A 170 -4.97 15.03 -7.98
N GLN A 171 -3.83 14.80 -7.31
CA GLN A 171 -2.63 14.21 -7.88
C GLN A 171 -2.49 12.77 -7.34
N SER A 172 -2.76 11.79 -8.19
CA SER A 172 -2.69 10.36 -7.87
C SER A 172 -1.33 9.74 -8.16
N ARG A 173 -1.11 8.52 -7.66
CA ARG A 173 0.10 7.70 -7.87
C ARG A 173 1.38 8.38 -7.35
N VAL A 174 1.26 9.07 -6.23
CA VAL A 174 2.39 9.64 -5.53
C VAL A 174 2.89 8.63 -4.50
N ASN A 175 4.10 8.09 -4.69
CA ASN A 175 4.72 7.23 -3.67
C ASN A 175 4.77 7.99 -2.33
N PRO A 176 4.34 7.40 -1.20
CA PRO A 176 4.25 8.09 0.08
C PRO A 176 5.55 8.78 0.51
N ALA A 177 6.71 8.14 0.34
CA ALA A 177 7.99 8.79 0.63
C ALA A 177 8.28 10.01 -0.27
N SER A 178 7.72 10.04 -1.49
CA SER A 178 7.86 11.17 -2.41
C SER A 178 6.94 12.35 -2.07
N MET A 179 5.86 12.12 -1.31
CA MET A 179 4.96 13.18 -0.86
C MET A 179 5.73 14.25 -0.08
N VAL A 180 6.69 13.85 0.74
CA VAL A 180 7.54 14.75 1.53
C VAL A 180 8.25 15.75 0.64
N SER A 181 8.93 15.30 -0.41
CA SER A 181 9.66 16.20 -1.30
C SER A 181 8.73 17.08 -2.15
N MET A 182 7.56 16.59 -2.56
CA MET A 182 6.56 17.38 -3.29
C MET A 182 5.97 18.49 -2.39
N PHE A 183 5.74 18.15 -1.13
CA PHE A 183 5.26 19.06 -0.12
C PHE A 183 6.27 20.20 0.15
N GLU A 184 7.55 19.86 0.39
CA GLU A 184 8.64 20.82 0.56
C GLU A 184 8.82 21.76 -0.64
N GLN A 185 8.64 21.23 -1.86
CA GLN A 185 8.77 21.99 -3.10
C GLN A 185 7.54 22.82 -3.46
N GLY A 186 6.47 22.76 -2.64
CA GLY A 186 5.23 23.46 -2.90
C GLY A 186 4.49 22.98 -4.15
N GLN A 187 4.66 21.71 -4.51
CA GLN A 187 4.00 21.10 -5.69
C GLN A 187 2.59 20.60 -5.38
N ILE A 188 2.28 20.41 -4.10
CA ILE A 188 0.98 20.05 -3.56
C ILE A 188 0.66 20.94 -2.36
N ASP A 189 -0.63 21.21 -2.11
CA ASP A 189 -1.09 22.00 -0.98
C ASP A 189 -1.41 21.12 0.23
N ALA A 190 -1.87 19.89 -0.01
CA ALA A 190 -2.28 18.93 1.01
C ALA A 190 -1.96 17.49 0.59
N ALA A 191 -2.05 16.57 1.55
CA ALA A 191 -1.94 15.14 1.32
C ALA A 191 -2.93 14.37 2.20
N ALA A 192 -3.55 13.32 1.68
CA ALA A 192 -4.09 12.24 2.47
C ALA A 192 -3.02 11.14 2.46
N ALA A 193 -2.26 11.07 3.54
CA ALA A 193 -1.03 10.32 3.62
C ALA A 193 -1.15 9.13 4.58
N PRO A 194 -0.61 7.96 4.21
CA PRO A 194 -0.44 6.85 5.16
C PRO A 194 0.63 7.20 6.20
N GLU A 195 0.57 6.56 7.37
CA GLU A 195 1.62 6.64 8.36
C GLU A 195 2.84 5.76 7.99
N PRO A 196 4.08 6.19 8.27
CA PRO A 196 4.48 7.34 9.09
C PRO A 196 4.65 8.66 8.32
N TRP A 197 4.28 8.71 7.05
CA TRP A 197 4.55 9.86 6.17
C TRP A 197 3.72 11.09 6.54
N GLY A 198 2.47 10.89 7.00
CA GLY A 198 1.62 11.97 7.49
C GLY A 198 2.26 12.66 8.71
N THR A 199 2.65 11.88 9.71
CA THR A 199 3.32 12.39 10.91
C THR A 199 4.69 13.00 10.59
N LEU A 200 5.46 12.45 9.67
CA LEU A 200 6.73 13.04 9.23
C LEU A 200 6.53 14.47 8.67
N LEU A 201 5.47 14.67 7.88
CA LEU A 201 5.12 16.00 7.36
C LEU A 201 4.78 16.98 8.49
N VAL A 202 4.08 16.53 9.53
CA VAL A 202 3.74 17.35 10.69
C VAL A 202 4.98 17.71 11.50
N GLU A 203 5.75 16.73 11.92
CA GLU A 203 6.84 16.89 12.86
C GLU A 203 8.09 17.58 12.27
N GLU A 204 8.41 17.28 11.01
CA GLU A 204 9.65 17.75 10.39
C GLU A 204 9.44 18.86 9.33
N HIS A 205 8.21 19.00 8.80
CA HIS A 205 7.92 19.94 7.70
C HIS A 205 6.82 20.97 8.01
N ASN A 206 6.45 21.12 9.29
CA ASN A 206 5.46 22.09 9.80
C ASN A 206 4.10 21.99 9.07
N ALA A 207 3.67 20.76 8.71
CA ALA A 207 2.34 20.60 8.16
C ALA A 207 1.27 20.82 9.23
N ASN A 208 0.14 21.41 8.84
CA ASN A 208 -1.05 21.44 9.68
C ASN A 208 -1.77 20.10 9.57
N VAL A 209 -2.24 19.56 10.67
CA VAL A 209 -3.21 18.46 10.65
C VAL A 209 -4.58 19.07 10.33
N VAL A 210 -5.15 18.69 9.20
CA VAL A 210 -6.50 19.11 8.78
C VAL A 210 -7.55 18.20 9.36
N THR A 211 -7.24 16.87 9.38
CA THR A 211 -8.13 15.87 9.97
C THR A 211 -7.27 14.77 10.58
N GLU A 212 -7.49 14.49 11.86
CA GLU A 212 -6.89 13.36 12.56
C GLU A 212 -7.44 12.02 12.04
N TRP A 213 -6.66 10.97 12.19
CA TRP A 213 -6.94 9.64 11.65
C TRP A 213 -8.32 9.09 12.05
N ASN A 214 -8.75 9.33 13.28
CA ASN A 214 -10.03 8.88 13.83
C ASN A 214 -11.24 9.72 13.38
N ASP A 215 -11.00 10.94 12.87
CA ASP A 215 -12.03 11.81 12.30
C ASP A 215 -12.10 11.70 10.76
N VAL A 216 -11.19 10.95 10.13
CA VAL A 216 -11.25 10.63 8.71
C VAL A 216 -12.46 9.71 8.44
N PHE A 217 -13.06 9.81 7.25
CA PHE A 217 -14.18 8.94 6.87
C PHE A 217 -13.85 7.46 7.11
N LEU A 218 -14.61 6.78 7.98
CA LEU A 218 -14.39 5.41 8.45
C LEU A 218 -13.01 5.19 9.14
N GLY A 219 -12.40 6.23 9.69
CA GLY A 219 -11.01 6.18 10.16
C GLY A 219 -10.74 5.13 11.24
N GLU A 220 -11.60 5.02 12.26
CA GLU A 220 -11.49 4.00 13.32
C GLU A 220 -12.08 2.64 12.91
N GLU A 221 -13.02 2.64 11.96
CA GLU A 221 -13.85 1.48 11.65
C GLU A 221 -13.32 0.66 10.48
N LEU A 222 -12.56 1.29 9.55
CA LEU A 222 -12.07 0.64 8.35
C LEU A 222 -10.72 -0.04 8.59
N ALA A 223 -10.63 -1.32 8.26
CA ALA A 223 -9.33 -1.96 8.13
C ALA A 223 -8.52 -1.22 7.05
N SER A 224 -7.46 -0.49 7.45
CA SER A 224 -6.60 0.25 6.53
C SER A 224 -5.71 -0.67 5.70
N VAL A 225 -5.41 -1.86 6.25
CA VAL A 225 -4.68 -2.93 5.56
C VAL A 225 -5.42 -4.24 5.75
N VAL A 226 -5.79 -4.86 4.63
CA VAL A 226 -6.33 -6.22 4.56
C VAL A 226 -5.28 -7.21 4.07
N VAL A 227 -5.41 -8.47 4.49
CA VAL A 227 -4.63 -9.59 3.97
C VAL A 227 -5.46 -10.26 2.88
N VAL A 228 -4.91 -10.40 1.70
CA VAL A 228 -5.62 -10.91 0.52
C VAL A 228 -4.86 -12.05 -0.15
N THR A 229 -5.61 -12.89 -0.84
CA THR A 229 -5.10 -13.89 -1.80
C THR A 229 -6.11 -14.03 -2.95
N THR A 230 -5.86 -14.91 -3.90
CA THR A 230 -6.86 -15.29 -4.91
C THR A 230 -7.67 -16.49 -4.43
N ASN A 231 -8.93 -16.63 -4.90
CA ASN A 231 -9.71 -17.83 -4.63
C ASN A 231 -9.02 -19.08 -5.21
N GLU A 232 -8.40 -18.96 -6.38
CA GLU A 232 -7.63 -20.05 -7.00
C GLU A 232 -6.49 -20.50 -6.07
N PHE A 233 -5.66 -19.59 -5.55
CA PHE A 233 -4.56 -19.93 -4.65
C PHE A 233 -5.06 -20.53 -3.33
N LEU A 234 -6.13 -19.99 -2.76
CA LEU A 234 -6.75 -20.49 -1.54
C LEU A 234 -7.29 -21.93 -1.70
N GLU A 235 -7.93 -22.24 -2.84
CA GLU A 235 -8.45 -23.56 -3.14
C GLU A 235 -7.33 -24.60 -3.41
N GLU A 236 -6.26 -24.18 -4.10
CA GLU A 236 -5.16 -25.06 -4.48
C GLU A 236 -4.13 -25.29 -3.35
N ASN A 237 -3.95 -24.27 -2.47
CA ASN A 237 -2.91 -24.25 -1.43
C ASN A 237 -3.46 -23.92 -0.02
N PRO A 238 -4.55 -24.53 0.46
CA PRO A 238 -5.18 -24.14 1.72
C PRO A 238 -4.26 -24.32 2.94
N GLU A 239 -3.36 -25.32 2.92
CA GLU A 239 -2.39 -25.54 4.01
C GLU A 239 -1.33 -24.46 4.09
N GLU A 240 -0.88 -23.91 2.96
CA GLU A 240 0.08 -22.80 2.93
C GLU A 240 -0.60 -21.49 3.35
N VAL A 241 -1.85 -21.23 2.94
CA VAL A 241 -2.63 -20.07 3.39
C VAL A 241 -2.86 -20.12 4.90
N GLU A 242 -3.22 -21.30 5.47
CA GLU A 242 -3.36 -21.47 6.91
C GLU A 242 -2.04 -21.17 7.64
N SER A 243 -0.91 -21.70 7.14
CA SER A 243 0.42 -21.48 7.69
C SER A 243 0.83 -20.01 7.63
N ALA A 244 0.56 -19.33 6.52
CA ALA A 244 0.79 -17.90 6.36
C ALA A 244 -0.07 -17.06 7.33
N LEU A 245 -1.33 -17.44 7.55
CA LEU A 245 -2.21 -16.79 8.52
C LEU A 245 -1.78 -17.04 9.98
N ARG A 246 -1.18 -18.20 10.30
CA ARG A 246 -0.55 -18.44 11.62
C ARG A 246 0.65 -17.51 11.82
N ALA A 247 1.51 -17.37 10.82
CA ALA A 247 2.63 -16.44 10.84
C ALA A 247 2.15 -14.99 10.99
N HIS A 248 1.12 -14.60 10.23
CA HIS A 248 0.48 -13.30 10.32
C HIS A 248 -0.07 -13.02 11.71
N LYS A 249 -0.89 -13.93 12.27
CA LYS A 249 -1.45 -13.77 13.62
C LYS A 249 -0.36 -13.59 14.66
N ARG A 250 0.69 -14.41 14.60
CA ARG A 250 1.86 -14.29 15.48
C ARG A 250 2.55 -12.93 15.32
N ALA A 251 2.66 -12.42 14.10
CA ALA A 251 3.22 -11.11 13.84
C ALA A 251 2.35 -9.97 14.40
N VAL A 252 1.02 -10.05 14.25
CA VAL A 252 0.06 -9.10 14.85
C VAL A 252 0.21 -9.09 16.37
N ASP A 253 0.22 -10.24 17.03
CA ASP A 253 0.38 -10.33 18.49
C ASP A 253 1.72 -9.75 18.96
N TYR A 254 2.81 -10.11 18.24
CA TYR A 254 4.13 -9.57 18.56
C TYR A 254 4.18 -8.06 18.43
N THR A 255 3.63 -7.53 17.36
CA THR A 255 3.58 -6.09 17.05
C THR A 255 2.82 -5.32 18.12
N ALA A 256 1.68 -5.86 18.59
CA ALA A 256 0.88 -5.26 19.66
C ALA A 256 1.60 -5.26 21.04
N GLU A 257 2.45 -6.25 21.28
CA GLU A 257 3.13 -6.42 22.58
C GLU A 257 4.53 -5.78 22.62
N ASN A 258 5.15 -5.49 21.47
CA ASN A 258 6.55 -5.10 21.34
C ASN A 258 6.73 -3.85 20.47
N GLU A 259 6.07 -2.74 20.86
CA GLU A 259 6.07 -1.48 20.12
C GLU A 259 7.47 -1.00 19.72
N GLU A 260 8.39 -0.82 20.68
CA GLU A 260 9.75 -0.30 20.44
C GLU A 260 10.51 -1.13 19.38
N ASP A 261 10.48 -2.46 19.49
CA ASP A 261 11.16 -3.35 18.55
C ASP A 261 10.45 -3.37 17.17
N THR A 262 9.13 -3.22 17.15
CA THR A 262 8.34 -3.07 15.94
C THR A 262 8.73 -1.81 15.18
N LEU A 263 8.77 -0.67 15.86
CA LEU A 263 9.13 0.62 15.26
C LEU A 263 10.57 0.62 14.74
N GLU A 264 11.50 0.00 15.47
CA GLU A 264 12.88 -0.18 15.02
C GLU A 264 12.94 -1.05 13.76
N THR A 265 12.23 -2.19 13.74
CA THR A 265 12.17 -3.12 12.60
C THR A 265 11.63 -2.43 11.35
N VAL A 266 10.52 -1.70 11.47
CA VAL A 266 9.94 -0.94 10.34
C VAL A 266 10.90 0.16 9.88
N ASN A 267 11.53 0.90 10.80
CA ASN A 267 12.48 1.95 10.46
C ASN A 267 13.73 1.42 9.76
N ASP A 268 14.22 0.25 10.14
CA ASP A 268 15.35 -0.41 9.48
C ASP A 268 14.99 -0.80 8.04
N LEU A 269 13.79 -1.34 7.82
CA LEU A 269 13.29 -1.60 6.47
C LEU A 269 13.17 -0.31 5.65
N LEU A 270 12.53 0.72 6.18
CA LEU A 270 12.39 2.02 5.49
C LEU A 270 13.76 2.61 5.14
N TYR A 271 14.72 2.53 6.06
CA TYR A 271 16.09 2.97 5.80
C TYR A 271 16.75 2.17 4.68
N SER A 272 16.55 0.85 4.63
CA SER A 272 17.11 0.01 3.57
C SER A 272 16.62 0.42 2.17
N LEU A 273 15.35 0.86 2.08
CA LEU A 273 14.69 1.25 0.82
C LEU A 273 14.93 2.72 0.43
N THR A 274 14.92 3.62 1.41
CA THR A 274 14.95 5.07 1.17
C THR A 274 16.29 5.74 1.48
N GLN A 275 17.19 5.04 2.17
CA GLN A 275 18.45 5.56 2.74
C GLN A 275 18.23 6.70 3.75
N THR A 276 17.01 6.85 4.27
CA THR A 276 16.64 7.84 5.28
C THR A 276 16.03 7.13 6.48
N ARG A 277 16.64 7.27 7.64
CA ARG A 277 16.08 6.80 8.89
C ARG A 277 15.15 7.87 9.45
N LEU A 278 13.93 7.48 9.78
CA LEU A 278 12.98 8.39 10.39
C LEU A 278 13.33 8.66 11.87
N PRO A 279 13.05 9.88 12.38
CA PRO A 279 13.18 10.17 13.80
C PRO A 279 12.28 9.28 14.64
N GLU A 280 12.75 8.89 15.83
CA GLU A 280 12.02 8.01 16.75
C GLU A 280 10.67 8.62 17.16
N ASN A 281 10.65 9.91 17.50
CA ASN A 281 9.41 10.63 17.86
C ASN A 281 8.36 10.64 16.73
N VAL A 282 8.79 10.61 15.46
CA VAL A 282 7.86 10.53 14.31
C VAL A 282 7.17 9.17 14.29
N LEU A 283 7.92 8.10 14.53
CA LEU A 283 7.37 6.74 14.54
C LEU A 283 6.47 6.50 15.76
N GLU A 284 6.90 6.95 16.94
CA GLU A 284 6.11 6.85 18.17
C GLU A 284 4.77 7.60 18.03
N GLU A 285 4.79 8.81 17.49
CA GLU A 285 3.56 9.59 17.26
C GLU A 285 2.68 8.95 16.17
N ALA A 286 3.27 8.49 15.05
CA ALA A 286 2.55 7.79 13.98
C ALA A 286 1.88 6.51 14.48
N TRP A 287 2.52 5.79 15.41
CA TRP A 287 1.98 4.59 16.02
C TRP A 287 0.67 4.84 16.78
N THR A 288 0.53 6.00 17.40
CA THR A 288 -0.71 6.39 18.11
C THR A 288 -1.89 6.64 17.17
N ARG A 289 -1.65 6.71 15.85
CA ARG A 289 -2.64 7.00 14.81
C ARG A 289 -3.14 5.77 14.07
N MET A 290 -2.88 4.61 14.62
CA MET A 290 -3.33 3.33 14.05
C MET A 290 -3.57 2.30 15.16
N GLU A 291 -4.25 1.24 14.80
CA GLU A 291 -4.46 0.08 15.65
C GLU A 291 -4.08 -1.19 14.88
N VAL A 292 -3.26 -2.04 15.48
CA VAL A 292 -2.92 -3.35 14.91
C VAL A 292 -4.02 -4.33 15.25
N THR A 293 -4.60 -4.99 14.24
CA THR A 293 -5.76 -5.86 14.42
C THR A 293 -5.85 -6.93 13.33
N THR A 294 -6.52 -8.03 13.62
CA THR A 294 -6.90 -9.04 12.61
C THR A 294 -8.34 -8.89 12.14
N GLU A 295 -9.11 -7.98 12.75
CA GLU A 295 -10.53 -7.76 12.47
C GLU A 295 -10.72 -7.05 11.11
N THR A 296 -11.50 -7.64 10.23
CA THR A 296 -11.71 -7.11 8.86
C THR A 296 -12.77 -6.01 8.78
N HIS A 297 -13.64 -5.91 9.78
CA HIS A 297 -14.74 -4.93 9.84
C HIS A 297 -15.58 -4.87 8.54
N GLY A 298 -16.16 -6.00 8.17
CA GLY A 298 -16.88 -6.17 6.90
C GLY A 298 -17.95 -5.13 6.58
N GLU A 299 -18.64 -4.58 7.59
CA GLU A 299 -19.62 -3.48 7.41
C GLU A 299 -18.91 -2.21 6.92
N ALA A 300 -17.76 -1.85 7.49
CA ALA A 300 -16.99 -0.68 7.06
C ALA A 300 -16.40 -0.84 5.64
N LEU A 301 -16.07 -2.06 5.23
CA LEU A 301 -15.65 -2.35 3.86
C LEU A 301 -16.79 -2.09 2.86
N GLN A 302 -18.03 -2.48 3.20
CA GLN A 302 -19.21 -2.19 2.37
C GLN A 302 -19.49 -0.68 2.34
N ASP A 303 -19.46 0.00 3.49
CA ASP A 303 -19.66 1.47 3.56
C ASP A 303 -18.60 2.22 2.73
N TRP A 304 -17.36 1.72 2.70
CA TRP A 304 -16.32 2.28 1.83
C TRP A 304 -16.61 2.04 0.36
N ALA A 305 -17.12 0.85 -0.01
CA ALA A 305 -17.49 0.54 -1.39
C ALA A 305 -18.66 1.42 -1.84
N ASP A 306 -19.67 1.63 -1.00
CA ASP A 306 -20.80 2.52 -1.26
C ASP A 306 -20.34 3.97 -1.47
N ALA A 307 -19.41 4.46 -0.64
CA ALA A 307 -18.80 5.78 -0.81
C ALA A 307 -18.01 5.89 -2.13
N SER A 308 -17.26 4.84 -2.48
CA SER A 308 -16.52 4.77 -3.75
C SER A 308 -17.44 4.82 -4.97
N TYR A 309 -18.59 4.14 -4.90
CA TYR A 309 -19.65 4.21 -5.91
C TYR A 309 -20.28 5.61 -5.97
N GLU A 310 -20.61 6.20 -4.82
CA GLU A 310 -21.14 7.56 -4.72
C GLU A 310 -20.19 8.62 -5.31
N LEU A 311 -18.90 8.36 -5.26
CA LEU A 311 -17.83 9.18 -5.85
C LEU A 311 -17.53 8.82 -7.32
N GLU A 312 -18.28 7.94 -7.95
CA GLU A 312 -18.11 7.53 -9.35
C GLU A 312 -16.74 6.91 -9.66
N PHE A 313 -16.16 6.14 -8.71
CA PHE A 313 -14.99 5.31 -8.97
C PHE A 313 -15.35 3.95 -9.56
N MET A 314 -16.61 3.57 -9.46
CA MET A 314 -17.20 2.35 -10.04
C MET A 314 -18.56 2.65 -10.68
N ASP A 315 -18.93 1.86 -11.68
CA ASP A 315 -20.14 2.09 -12.51
C ASP A 315 -21.39 1.41 -11.95
N ASP A 316 -21.22 0.30 -11.23
CA ASP A 316 -22.29 -0.54 -10.72
C ASP A 316 -22.39 -0.46 -9.18
N ASP A 317 -23.60 -0.68 -8.64
CA ASP A 317 -23.88 -0.74 -7.19
C ASP A 317 -23.04 -1.86 -6.55
N PRO A 318 -22.21 -1.55 -5.54
CA PRO A 318 -21.25 -2.51 -5.02
C PRO A 318 -21.91 -3.60 -4.18
N ASP A 319 -21.56 -4.85 -4.47
CA ASP A 319 -21.95 -6.02 -3.69
C ASP A 319 -20.68 -6.78 -3.30
N LEU A 320 -20.37 -6.78 -2.01
CA LEU A 320 -19.21 -7.47 -1.45
C LEU A 320 -19.52 -8.87 -0.91
N ASP A 321 -20.67 -9.50 -1.32
CA ASP A 321 -20.98 -10.89 -0.93
C ASP A 321 -19.89 -11.85 -1.45
N GLY A 322 -19.22 -12.55 -0.53
CA GLY A 322 -18.09 -13.44 -0.86
C GLY A 322 -16.72 -12.77 -1.00
N PHE A 323 -16.60 -11.45 -0.78
CA PHE A 323 -15.31 -10.76 -0.79
C PHE A 323 -14.44 -11.05 0.43
N VAL A 324 -15.06 -11.39 1.57
CA VAL A 324 -14.37 -11.67 2.84
C VAL A 324 -14.61 -13.12 3.24
N ASP A 325 -13.53 -13.86 3.48
CA ASP A 325 -13.52 -15.22 4.01
C ASP A 325 -12.46 -15.33 5.11
N THR A 326 -12.87 -15.21 6.37
CA THR A 326 -11.99 -15.30 7.53
C THR A 326 -12.07 -16.65 8.25
N GLU A 327 -12.72 -17.67 7.68
CA GLU A 327 -12.94 -18.95 8.36
C GLU A 327 -11.65 -19.58 8.89
N ILE A 328 -10.54 -19.52 8.13
CA ILE A 328 -9.25 -20.06 8.54
C ILE A 328 -8.67 -19.24 9.70
N LEU A 329 -8.66 -17.91 9.57
CA LEU A 329 -8.11 -17.03 10.61
C LEU A 329 -8.91 -17.11 11.91
N ASP A 330 -10.24 -17.19 11.84
CA ASP A 330 -11.13 -17.37 12.99
C ASP A 330 -10.85 -18.71 13.69
N GLY A 331 -10.54 -19.74 12.95
CA GLY A 331 -10.08 -21.04 13.47
C GLY A 331 -8.80 -20.89 14.30
N ILE A 332 -7.80 -20.19 13.76
CA ILE A 332 -6.49 -19.95 14.40
C ILE A 332 -6.65 -19.08 15.67
N THR A 333 -7.47 -18.06 15.65
CA THR A 333 -7.68 -17.15 16.79
C THR A 333 -8.46 -17.77 17.94
N SER A 334 -9.16 -18.88 17.68
CA SER A 334 -9.97 -19.60 18.67
C SER A 334 -9.18 -20.68 19.43
N GLU A 335 -7.99 -21.04 19.00
CA GLU A 335 -7.08 -22.00 19.65
C GLU A 335 -6.28 -21.35 20.78
#